data_b461596b0cc22e5b235cd9f2f4cacaa8
#
_entry.id   b461596b0cc22e5b235cd9f2f4cacaa8
#
_cell.length_a   1.000
_cell.length_b   1.000
_cell.length_c   1.000
_cell.angle_alpha   90.00
_cell.angle_beta   90.00
_cell.angle_gamma   90.00
#
_symmetry.space_group_name_H-M   'P 1'
#
loop_
_entity.id
_entity.type
_entity.pdbx_description
1 polymer ?
#
loop_
_entity_poly.entity_id
_entity_poly.type
_entity_poly.pdbx_seq_one_letter_code
_entity_poly.pdbx_strand_id
1 'polypeptide(L)'
;MKGKILIVDDNAGVLDSLDLFLKNKFEKITTLRNPNQILSLLGQDEYDIVLLDMNFTAGVNIGNEGLFWLRKILKTEPTPIVILITAYGDIELAVTAMKDGATDFVVKPWDNKKLLATLQAAMKLRESQIEVNKLKSRQKLIYQDIN
;
A
#
# COMPACT_ATOMS: atom_id res chain seq x y z
N MET A 1 -15.15 -4.47 -3.11
CA MET A 1 -14.60 -4.15 -1.77
C MET A 1 -14.83 -2.67 -1.48
N LYS A 2 -15.21 -2.38 -0.26
CA LYS A 2 -15.30 -0.98 0.20
C LYS A 2 -13.93 -0.56 0.70
N GLY A 3 -13.14 0.03 -0.12
CA GLY A 3 -11.82 0.47 0.30
C GLY A 3 -11.24 1.44 -0.71
N LYS A 4 -10.26 2.20 -0.25
CA LYS A 4 -9.55 3.18 -1.07
C LYS A 4 -8.13 2.70 -1.28
N ILE A 5 -7.71 2.62 -2.54
CA ILE A 5 -6.37 2.18 -2.92
C ILE A 5 -5.62 3.30 -3.64
N LEU A 6 -4.37 3.51 -3.25
CA LEU A 6 -3.43 4.37 -3.95
C LEU A 6 -2.42 3.49 -4.68
N ILE A 7 -2.28 3.68 -5.98
CA ILE A 7 -1.37 2.92 -6.83
C ILE A 7 -0.27 3.84 -7.32
N VAL A 8 0.97 3.52 -6.99
CA VAL A 8 2.13 4.35 -7.31
C VAL A 8 3.10 3.57 -8.21
N ASP A 9 3.23 4.02 -9.45
CA ASP A 9 4.12 3.42 -10.44
C ASP A 9 4.45 4.50 -11.48
N ASP A 10 5.70 4.63 -11.90
CA ASP A 10 6.10 5.62 -12.91
C ASP A 10 5.68 5.23 -14.33
N ASN A 11 5.26 4.00 -14.56
CA ASN A 11 4.81 3.52 -15.86
C ASN A 11 3.32 3.75 -16.02
N ALA A 12 2.95 4.64 -16.94
CA ALA A 12 1.55 4.98 -17.19
C ALA A 12 0.72 3.76 -17.66
N GLY A 13 1.30 2.87 -18.45
CA GLY A 13 0.62 1.65 -18.92
C GLY A 13 0.26 0.71 -17.78
N VAL A 14 1.14 0.56 -16.79
CA VAL A 14 0.88 -0.24 -15.59
C VAL A 14 -0.28 0.37 -14.79
N LEU A 15 -0.26 1.69 -14.59
CA LEU A 15 -1.33 2.39 -13.88
C LEU A 15 -2.67 2.23 -14.58
N ASP A 16 -2.70 2.40 -15.89
CA ASP A 16 -3.93 2.26 -16.68
C ASP A 16 -4.49 0.84 -16.60
N SER A 17 -3.61 -0.17 -16.70
CA SER A 17 -4.02 -1.57 -16.60
C SER A 17 -4.60 -1.90 -15.23
N LEU A 18 -3.98 -1.42 -14.16
CA LEU A 18 -4.45 -1.64 -12.79
C LEU A 18 -5.75 -0.90 -12.53
N ASP A 19 -5.86 0.34 -12.97
CA ASP A 19 -7.08 1.14 -12.81
C ASP A 19 -8.25 0.43 -13.50
N LEU A 20 -8.07 -0.01 -14.73
CA LEU A 20 -9.08 -0.73 -15.49
C LEU A 20 -9.50 -2.03 -14.80
N PHE A 21 -8.53 -2.82 -14.36
CA PHE A 21 -8.80 -4.10 -13.71
C PHE A 21 -9.53 -3.93 -12.37
N LEU A 22 -9.16 -2.92 -11.60
CA LEU A 22 -9.69 -2.73 -10.24
C LEU A 22 -10.91 -1.79 -10.18
N LYS A 23 -11.32 -1.20 -11.28
CA LYS A 23 -12.30 -0.12 -11.35
C LYS A 23 -13.59 -0.36 -10.59
N ASN A 24 -14.14 -1.56 -10.61
CA ASN A 24 -15.39 -1.87 -9.91
C ASN A 24 -15.16 -2.68 -8.63
N LYS A 25 -13.90 -2.82 -8.21
CA LYS A 25 -13.53 -3.65 -7.06
C LYS A 25 -13.19 -2.84 -5.83
N PHE A 26 -12.96 -1.54 -5.97
CA PHE A 26 -12.68 -0.61 -4.89
C PHE A 26 -13.61 0.59 -4.93
N GLU A 27 -13.86 1.19 -3.78
CA GLU A 27 -14.64 2.41 -3.66
C GLU A 27 -13.97 3.59 -4.37
N LYS A 28 -12.66 3.69 -4.21
CA LYS A 28 -11.85 4.75 -4.83
C LYS A 28 -10.49 4.21 -5.23
N ILE A 29 -10.07 4.52 -6.45
CA ILE A 29 -8.73 4.20 -6.95
C ILE A 29 -8.05 5.51 -7.32
N THR A 30 -6.88 5.76 -6.75
CA THR A 30 -6.05 6.91 -7.11
C THR A 30 -4.75 6.37 -7.68
N THR A 31 -4.36 6.86 -8.86
CA THR A 31 -3.10 6.50 -9.49
C THR A 31 -2.12 7.66 -9.40
N LEU A 32 -0.84 7.35 -9.23
CA LEU A 32 0.20 8.35 -9.03
C LEU A 32 1.49 7.91 -9.69
N ARG A 33 2.03 8.76 -10.56
CA ARG A 33 3.31 8.49 -11.23
C ARG A 33 4.51 9.04 -10.46
N ASN A 34 4.32 10.12 -9.72
CA ASN A 34 5.39 10.80 -9.00
C ASN A 34 5.31 10.48 -7.50
N PRO A 35 6.27 9.70 -6.96
CA PRO A 35 6.23 9.30 -5.56
C PRO A 35 6.35 10.48 -4.58
N ASN A 36 6.86 11.63 -5.02
CA ASN A 36 6.96 12.83 -4.19
C ASN A 36 5.61 13.35 -3.70
N GLN A 37 4.51 12.94 -4.33
CA GLN A 37 3.16 13.36 -3.95
C GLN A 37 2.46 12.38 -3.00
N ILE A 38 3.09 11.25 -2.65
CA ILE A 38 2.47 10.23 -1.81
C ILE A 38 2.04 10.81 -0.46
N LEU A 39 2.93 11.45 0.25
CA LEU A 39 2.65 11.95 1.60
C LEU A 39 1.56 13.03 1.59
N SER A 40 1.54 13.88 0.57
CA SER A 40 0.49 14.88 0.41
C SER A 40 -0.89 14.21 0.24
N LEU A 41 -0.99 13.19 -0.60
CA LEU A 41 -2.25 12.47 -0.80
C LEU A 41 -2.69 11.73 0.46
N LEU A 42 -1.77 11.11 1.19
CA LEU A 42 -2.08 10.43 2.45
C LEU A 42 -2.54 11.40 3.53
N GLY A 43 -2.09 12.66 3.48
CA GLY A 43 -2.54 13.71 4.39
C GLY A 43 -3.91 14.28 4.05
N GLN A 44 -4.35 14.15 2.80
CA GLN A 44 -5.63 14.70 2.33
C GLN A 44 -6.78 13.70 2.43
N ASP A 45 -6.49 12.40 2.34
CA ASP A 45 -7.49 11.34 2.36
C ASP A 45 -6.93 10.11 3.04
N GLU A 46 -7.81 9.26 3.55
CA GLU A 46 -7.44 8.01 4.19
C GLU A 46 -7.47 6.88 3.17
N TYR A 47 -6.32 6.27 2.92
CA TYR A 47 -6.20 5.12 2.03
C TYR A 47 -6.02 3.85 2.85
N ASP A 48 -6.66 2.77 2.40
CA ASP A 48 -6.57 1.47 3.06
C ASP A 48 -5.35 0.69 2.59
N ILE A 49 -5.03 0.79 1.29
CA ILE A 49 -3.92 0.09 0.67
C ILE A 49 -3.11 1.08 -0.17
N VAL A 50 -1.79 0.97 -0.10
CA VAL A 50 -0.87 1.57 -1.07
C VAL A 50 -0.20 0.44 -1.82
N LEU A 51 -0.39 0.40 -3.14
CA LEU A 51 0.29 -0.51 -4.04
C LEU A 51 1.48 0.26 -4.62
N LEU A 52 2.69 -0.10 -4.20
CA LEU A 52 3.90 0.69 -4.42
C LEU A 52 4.89 -0.04 -5.31
N ASP A 53 5.21 0.54 -6.47
CA ASP A 53 6.32 0.08 -7.30
C ASP A 53 7.65 0.31 -6.59
N MET A 54 8.54 -0.68 -6.67
CA MET A 54 9.85 -0.59 -6.03
C MET A 54 10.92 0.05 -6.92
N ASN A 55 10.66 0.20 -8.21
CA ASN A 55 11.63 0.70 -9.19
C ASN A 55 11.08 1.90 -9.94
N PHE A 56 11.30 3.10 -9.41
CA PHE A 56 10.78 4.34 -10.03
C PHE A 56 11.65 4.87 -11.16
N THR A 57 12.91 4.47 -11.22
CA THR A 57 13.82 4.92 -12.28
C THR A 57 14.44 3.71 -12.94
N ALA A 58 13.96 3.38 -14.12
CA ALA A 58 14.41 2.20 -14.86
C ALA A 58 15.94 2.22 -15.05
N GLY A 59 16.61 1.21 -14.53
CA GLY A 59 18.02 0.96 -14.75
C GLY A 59 19.01 1.80 -13.93
N VAL A 60 18.55 2.75 -13.15
CA VAL A 60 19.45 3.65 -12.40
C VAL A 60 19.46 3.38 -10.91
N ASN A 61 18.36 2.85 -10.38
CA ASN A 61 18.23 2.63 -8.95
C ASN A 61 17.72 1.21 -8.66
N ILE A 62 18.42 0.50 -7.81
CA ILE A 62 18.14 -0.89 -7.46
C ILE A 62 17.15 -0.99 -6.29
N GLY A 63 16.10 -0.15 -6.31
CA GLY A 63 15.01 -0.23 -5.36
C GLY A 63 15.19 0.59 -4.09
N ASN A 64 16.29 1.32 -3.93
CA ASN A 64 16.50 2.19 -2.77
C ASN A 64 15.42 3.26 -2.65
N GLU A 65 14.94 3.76 -3.77
CA GLU A 65 13.88 4.75 -3.80
C GLU A 65 12.55 4.16 -3.30
N GLY A 66 12.22 2.93 -3.73
CA GLY A 66 11.04 2.24 -3.24
C GLY A 66 11.09 2.00 -1.74
N LEU A 67 12.23 1.57 -1.21
CA LEU A 67 12.43 1.40 0.23
C LEU A 67 12.29 2.73 0.99
N PHE A 68 12.82 3.80 0.43
CA PHE A 68 12.69 5.14 1.01
C PHE A 68 11.21 5.53 1.18
N TRP A 69 10.41 5.37 0.13
CA TRP A 69 8.99 5.72 0.18
C TRP A 69 8.19 4.78 1.07
N LEU A 70 8.51 3.50 1.06
CA LEU A 70 7.91 2.54 1.98
C LEU A 70 8.08 2.99 3.43
N ARG A 71 9.29 3.33 3.82
CA ARG A 71 9.59 3.76 5.19
C ARG A 71 8.85 5.06 5.54
N LYS A 72 8.72 5.98 4.60
CA LYS A 72 7.95 7.23 4.80
C LYS A 72 6.46 6.93 4.99
N ILE A 73 5.89 6.06 4.17
CA ILE A 73 4.48 5.68 4.28
C ILE A 73 4.19 5.02 5.63
N LEU A 74 5.08 4.14 6.08
CA LEU A 74 4.90 3.41 7.35
C LEU A 74 4.94 4.31 8.58
N LYS A 75 5.43 5.53 8.46
CA LYS A 75 5.42 6.52 9.53
C LYS A 75 4.17 7.39 9.56
N THR A 76 3.27 7.25 8.59
CA THR A 76 2.02 8.03 8.56
C THR A 76 0.97 7.45 9.49
N GLU A 77 0.03 8.29 9.93
CA GLU A 77 -1.10 7.90 10.77
C GLU A 77 -2.41 8.40 10.15
N PRO A 78 -3.41 7.56 9.93
CA PRO A 78 -3.37 6.10 10.08
C PRO A 78 -2.55 5.45 8.98
N THR A 79 -1.79 4.42 9.34
CA THR A 79 -0.89 3.75 8.39
C THR A 79 -1.67 2.84 7.45
N PRO A 80 -1.56 3.02 6.13
CA PRO A 80 -2.18 2.07 5.20
C PRO A 80 -1.40 0.76 5.12
N ILE A 81 -2.05 -0.27 4.60
CA ILE A 81 -1.37 -1.52 4.24
C ILE A 81 -0.55 -1.27 2.98
N VAL A 82 0.72 -1.64 2.98
CA VAL A 82 1.58 -1.48 1.80
C VAL A 82 1.82 -2.83 1.14
N ILE A 83 1.45 -2.91 -0.13
CA ILE A 83 1.72 -4.04 -1.02
C ILE A 83 2.70 -3.54 -2.08
N LEU A 84 3.77 -4.30 -2.30
CA LEU A 84 4.81 -3.90 -3.24
C LEU A 84 4.55 -4.49 -4.62
N ILE A 85 4.94 -3.74 -5.65
CA ILE A 85 5.09 -4.28 -7.00
C ILE A 85 6.59 -4.34 -7.27
N THR A 86 7.11 -5.51 -7.63
CA THR A 86 8.53 -5.71 -7.88
C THR A 86 8.76 -6.43 -9.20
N ALA A 87 9.91 -6.19 -9.82
CA ALA A 87 10.29 -6.90 -11.04
C ALA A 87 10.73 -8.33 -10.72
N TYR A 88 10.57 -9.20 -11.70
CA TYR A 88 11.11 -10.55 -11.62
C TYR A 88 12.64 -10.47 -11.45
N GLY A 89 13.17 -11.15 -10.45
CA GLY A 89 14.59 -11.09 -10.12
C GLY A 89 14.94 -10.20 -8.94
N ASP A 90 14.02 -9.36 -8.46
CA ASP A 90 14.26 -8.46 -7.32
C ASP A 90 13.70 -9.01 -6.00
N ILE A 91 13.76 -10.32 -5.82
CA ILE A 91 13.22 -10.99 -4.63
C ILE A 91 13.92 -10.55 -3.35
N GLU A 92 15.22 -10.33 -3.40
CA GLU A 92 15.98 -9.85 -2.23
C GLU A 92 15.49 -8.48 -1.78
N LEU A 93 15.16 -7.60 -2.72
CA LEU A 93 14.57 -6.30 -2.42
C LEU A 93 13.21 -6.45 -1.75
N ALA A 94 12.37 -7.35 -2.26
CA ALA A 94 11.06 -7.64 -1.67
C ALA A 94 11.22 -8.16 -0.24
N VAL A 95 12.17 -9.06 0.01
CA VAL A 95 12.43 -9.57 1.37
C VAL A 95 12.85 -8.45 2.32
N THR A 96 13.73 -7.55 1.87
CA THR A 96 14.15 -6.38 2.67
C THR A 96 12.94 -5.51 3.01
N ALA A 97 12.09 -5.23 2.04
CA ALA A 97 10.90 -4.42 2.24
C ALA A 97 9.90 -5.08 3.18
N MET A 98 9.74 -6.40 3.11
CA MET A 98 8.89 -7.16 4.04
C MET A 98 9.40 -7.04 5.47
N LYS A 99 10.71 -7.12 5.67
CA LYS A 99 11.33 -6.92 6.99
C LYS A 99 11.12 -5.49 7.50
N ASP A 100 11.05 -4.52 6.61
CA ASP A 100 10.81 -3.12 6.96
C ASP A 100 9.35 -2.83 7.30
N GLY A 101 8.42 -3.74 6.97
CA GLY A 101 7.02 -3.59 7.34
C GLY A 101 6.00 -3.63 6.22
N ALA A 102 6.41 -3.87 4.96
CA ALA A 102 5.46 -4.15 3.90
C ALA A 102 4.68 -5.43 4.21
N THR A 103 3.42 -5.49 3.80
CA THR A 103 2.56 -6.62 4.12
C THR A 103 2.74 -7.77 3.15
N ASP A 104 2.90 -7.46 1.86
CA ASP A 104 3.03 -8.48 0.81
C ASP A 104 3.67 -7.86 -0.42
N PHE A 105 3.89 -8.67 -1.44
CA PHE A 105 4.42 -8.19 -2.72
C PHE A 105 3.81 -8.95 -3.89
N VAL A 106 3.83 -8.33 -5.07
CA VAL A 106 3.36 -8.87 -6.34
C VAL A 106 4.48 -8.71 -7.35
N VAL A 107 4.77 -9.76 -8.11
CA VAL A 107 5.86 -9.76 -9.10
C VAL A 107 5.31 -9.42 -10.49
N LYS A 108 5.98 -8.55 -11.21
CA LYS A 108 5.65 -8.24 -12.61
C LYS A 108 6.23 -9.32 -13.55
N PRO A 109 5.49 -9.81 -14.53
CA PRO A 109 4.06 -9.62 -14.75
C PRO A 109 3.23 -10.43 -13.75
N TRP A 110 2.16 -9.84 -13.26
CA TRP A 110 1.31 -10.52 -12.28
C TRP A 110 0.16 -11.28 -12.95
N ASP A 111 -0.36 -12.26 -12.21
CA ASP A 111 -1.63 -12.92 -12.48
C ASP A 111 -2.74 -12.12 -11.81
N ASN A 112 -3.77 -11.73 -12.55
CA ASN A 112 -4.87 -10.93 -12.03
C ASN A 112 -5.59 -11.61 -10.85
N LYS A 113 -5.74 -12.93 -10.87
CA LYS A 113 -6.36 -13.66 -9.76
C LYS A 113 -5.53 -13.58 -8.49
N LYS A 114 -4.23 -13.73 -8.61
CA LYS A 114 -3.31 -13.62 -7.46
C LYS A 114 -3.27 -12.20 -6.93
N LEU A 115 -3.22 -11.20 -7.82
CA LEU A 115 -3.27 -9.80 -7.41
C LEU A 115 -4.55 -9.51 -6.62
N LEU A 116 -5.70 -9.90 -7.13
CA LEU A 116 -6.98 -9.67 -6.46
C LEU A 116 -7.03 -10.37 -5.10
N ALA A 117 -6.57 -11.62 -5.02
CA ALA A 117 -6.52 -12.35 -3.75
C ALA A 117 -5.62 -11.65 -2.73
N THR A 118 -4.45 -11.15 -3.17
CA THR A 118 -3.53 -10.40 -2.32
C THR A 118 -4.20 -9.13 -1.79
N LEU A 119 -4.90 -8.38 -2.64
CA LEU A 119 -5.59 -7.16 -2.24
C LEU A 119 -6.77 -7.43 -1.32
N GLN A 120 -7.50 -8.51 -1.55
CA GLN A 120 -8.61 -8.93 -0.67
C GLN A 120 -8.11 -9.29 0.73
N ALA A 121 -7.00 -10.02 0.81
CA ALA A 121 -6.36 -10.34 2.10
C ALA A 121 -5.88 -9.08 2.81
N ALA A 122 -5.31 -8.14 2.06
CA ALA A 122 -4.87 -6.85 2.61
C ALA A 122 -6.04 -6.04 3.16
N MET A 123 -7.18 -6.02 2.48
CA MET A 123 -8.38 -5.32 2.98
C MET A 123 -8.91 -5.94 4.27
N LYS A 124 -8.92 -7.27 4.38
CA LYS A 124 -9.29 -7.94 5.63
C LYS A 124 -8.37 -7.57 6.77
N LEU A 125 -7.08 -7.54 6.52
CA LEU A 125 -6.10 -7.10 7.53
C LEU A 125 -6.34 -5.66 7.93
N ARG A 126 -6.57 -4.77 6.98
CA ARG A 126 -6.84 -3.36 7.23
C ARG A 126 -8.08 -3.17 8.12
N GLU A 127 -9.16 -3.87 7.81
CA GLU A 127 -10.39 -3.84 8.60
C GLU A 127 -10.15 -4.32 10.02
N SER A 128 -9.37 -5.39 10.20
CA SER A 128 -9.01 -5.90 11.53
C SER A 128 -8.19 -4.89 12.32
N GLN A 129 -7.24 -4.21 11.68
CA GLN A 129 -6.43 -3.18 12.34
C GLN A 129 -7.26 -1.99 12.77
N ILE A 130 -8.20 -1.55 11.95
CA ILE A 130 -9.13 -0.47 12.30
C ILE A 130 -9.96 -0.86 13.51
N GLU A 131 -10.50 -2.08 13.53
CA GLU A 131 -11.32 -2.57 14.65
C GLU A 131 -10.50 -2.65 15.93
N VAL A 132 -9.29 -3.17 15.89
CA VAL A 132 -8.38 -3.24 17.05
C VAL A 132 -8.10 -1.84 17.59
N ASN A 133 -7.81 -0.88 16.71
CA ASN A 133 -7.52 0.50 17.12
C ASN A 133 -8.74 1.17 17.77
N LYS A 134 -9.95 0.90 17.28
CA LYS A 134 -11.19 1.38 17.91
C LYS A 134 -11.36 0.82 19.31
N LEU A 135 -11.11 -0.48 19.49
CA LEU A 135 -11.20 -1.12 20.79
C LEU A 135 -10.19 -0.55 21.79
N LYS A 136 -8.95 -0.32 21.36
CA LYS A 136 -7.91 0.30 22.19
C LYS A 136 -8.31 1.72 22.61
N SER A 137 -8.86 2.51 21.70
CA SER A 137 -9.32 3.86 21.99
C SER A 137 -10.45 3.86 23.02
N ARG A 138 -11.41 2.95 22.91
CA ARG A 138 -12.50 2.79 23.87
C ARG A 138 -11.98 2.42 25.25
N GLN A 139 -11.06 1.47 25.36
CA GLN A 139 -10.43 1.09 26.62
C GLN A 139 -9.71 2.26 27.26
N LYS A 140 -8.99 3.03 26.50
CA LYS A 140 -8.27 4.21 27.00
C LYS A 140 -9.22 5.25 27.57
N LEU A 141 -10.36 5.48 26.91
CA LEU A 141 -11.39 6.39 27.42
C LEU A 141 -12.01 5.89 28.73
N ILE A 142 -12.28 4.60 28.84
CA ILE A 142 -12.83 4.00 30.05
C ILE A 142 -11.87 4.17 31.22
N TYR A 143 -10.58 3.92 31.01
CA TYR A 143 -9.56 4.11 32.06
C TYR A 143 -9.43 5.58 32.51
N GLN A 144 -9.58 6.51 31.58
CA GLN A 144 -9.56 7.94 31.93
C GLN A 144 -10.76 8.37 32.77
N ASP A 145 -11.94 7.80 32.51
CA ASP A 145 -13.17 8.11 33.25
C ASP A 145 -13.16 7.54 34.68
N ILE A 146 -12.41 6.47 34.92
CA ILE A 146 -12.30 5.84 36.24
C ILE A 146 -11.39 6.64 37.18
N ASN A 147 -10.43 7.35 36.61
CA ASN A 147 -9.47 8.16 37.36
C ASN A 147 -9.93 9.62 37.49
#